data_c3ee9126953ffcb0f04fd094a1b6d88f
#
_entry.id   c3ee9126953ffcb0f04fd094a1b6d88f
#
_cell.length_a   1.000
_cell.length_b   1.000
_cell.length_c   1.000
_cell.angle_alpha   90.00
_cell.angle_beta   90.00
_cell.angle_gamma   90.00
#
_symmetry.space_group_name_H-M   'P 1'
#
loop_
_entity.id
_entity.type
_entity.pdbx_description
1 polymer ?
#
loop_
_entity_poly.entity_id
_entity_poly.type
_entity_poly.pdbx_seq_one_letter_code
_entity_poly.pdbx_strand_id
1 'polypeptide(L)'
;RNVPDTDTIKNYVNTENPKRAIVVGGGFIGLEMAENLYDLGIQVDVVEMANQVMAPLDFSMAAIVHRQLTDKGVGLHLEDGVSRFEEKDGGVTVHLRSGKQIATDMVLLSIGVRPETKLAKDAGLAIGERGGIAVNDYMQTSDADIYALGDAVEVRHLVTGQPALIPLAGPANKQGRIVADNIVFGNKKKYPGSIGTSIAKVFDLTVAAAGANAKLLQQNNIPYISSYTHGASHAGYYPGAVPLSIKILFAPENGKLLGAQIVGFNGVDKRIEMLAQVIQRGGTVHDLAELEHAYAPPYSSAKDPVNMAGFVAENILNKKSRIIQWRELAELPADTIRIDVRTHDEYKLGTIPGFINIPVDELREHLDELPKEKPIVVTCAVGLRGYLAYRILVQNGFKHVRNLSGGYKTWSVATAPIKEIVSHKPEIPESTSYGNSDSQINLLKVDACGLMCPGPVMQLKKNYEALKIGEQLQITATDQAFGKDVTSWCKMTGAELVALENKNGVVAATIRKQEKTASCEISRNNADNKTLIVFSDDLDKALASFVIANGAASTGKKVTMFFTFWGLNVIKKQHKPTVTKDIFGKMFGWMLPTHSGKLKLSKMNMGGAGSWMMRLIMKRKRIDSLESLIQQAIDN
;
A
#
# COMPACT_ATOMS: atom_id res chain seq x y z
N ARG A 1 -1.71 31.68 8.51
CA ARG A 1 -3.00 31.55 9.21
C ARG A 1 -4.14 32.26 8.47
N ASN A 2 -3.80 33.31 7.72
CA ASN A 2 -4.76 34.15 6.99
C ASN A 2 -4.20 34.52 5.62
N VAL A 3 -4.96 35.23 4.78
CA VAL A 3 -4.53 35.63 3.45
C VAL A 3 -3.28 36.53 3.49
N PRO A 4 -3.16 37.53 4.38
CA PRO A 4 -1.93 38.30 4.50
C PRO A 4 -0.67 37.48 4.80
N ASP A 5 -0.77 36.45 5.65
CA ASP A 5 0.37 35.55 5.91
C ASP A 5 0.79 34.80 4.63
N THR A 6 -0.20 34.36 3.84
CA THR A 6 0.05 33.70 2.55
C THR A 6 0.71 34.65 1.55
N ASP A 7 0.24 35.89 1.48
CA ASP A 7 0.84 36.91 0.64
C ASP A 7 2.28 37.22 1.06
N THR A 8 2.55 37.29 2.38
CA THR A 8 3.90 37.49 2.91
C THR A 8 4.82 36.36 2.51
N ILE A 9 4.40 35.10 2.66
CA ILE A 9 5.18 33.91 2.25
C ILE A 9 5.46 33.94 0.76
N LYS A 10 4.43 34.18 -0.06
CA LYS A 10 4.55 34.22 -1.52
C LYS A 10 5.46 35.35 -1.98
N ASN A 11 5.34 36.53 -1.41
CA ASN A 11 6.21 37.66 -1.72
C ASN A 11 7.66 37.33 -1.37
N TYR A 12 7.93 36.78 -0.18
CA TYR A 12 9.27 36.39 0.24
C TYR A 12 9.88 35.38 -0.76
N VAL A 13 9.16 34.34 -1.13
CA VAL A 13 9.64 33.35 -2.11
C VAL A 13 9.96 33.99 -3.44
N ASN A 14 9.13 34.93 -3.91
CA ASN A 14 9.32 35.59 -5.22
C ASN A 14 10.47 36.60 -5.24
N THR A 15 10.70 37.33 -4.11
CA THR A 15 11.71 38.39 -4.03
C THR A 15 13.08 37.87 -3.63
N GLU A 16 13.12 37.01 -2.60
CA GLU A 16 14.37 36.51 -2.02
C GLU A 16 14.86 35.22 -2.66
N ASN A 17 14.00 34.52 -3.43
CA ASN A 17 14.31 33.28 -4.15
C ASN A 17 15.04 32.24 -3.28
N PRO A 18 14.49 31.87 -2.10
CA PRO A 18 15.13 30.96 -1.16
C PRO A 18 15.40 29.60 -1.82
N LYS A 19 16.54 28.99 -1.50
CA LYS A 19 16.91 27.66 -2.02
C LYS A 19 16.60 26.55 -1.04
N ARG A 20 16.53 26.90 0.25
CA ARG A 20 16.26 25.94 1.34
C ARG A 20 15.23 26.51 2.30
N ALA A 21 14.29 25.65 2.71
CA ALA A 21 13.29 25.99 3.70
C ALA A 21 13.19 24.90 4.77
N ILE A 22 12.97 25.31 6.01
CA ILE A 22 12.61 24.41 7.10
C ILE A 22 11.17 24.67 7.50
N VAL A 23 10.36 23.61 7.48
CA VAL A 23 9.01 23.58 8.01
C VAL A 23 9.03 22.92 9.39
N VAL A 24 8.71 23.69 10.42
CA VAL A 24 8.64 23.20 11.80
C VAL A 24 7.21 22.79 12.11
N GLY A 25 6.99 21.49 12.30
CA GLY A 25 5.70 20.86 12.53
C GLY A 25 5.24 19.99 11.36
N GLY A 26 5.06 18.69 11.62
CA GLY A 26 4.66 17.66 10.65
C GLY A 26 3.15 17.38 10.59
N GLY A 27 2.31 18.37 10.96
CA GLY A 27 0.85 18.31 10.83
C GLY A 27 0.37 18.58 9.40
N PHE A 28 -0.96 18.65 9.20
CA PHE A 28 -1.58 18.91 7.89
C PHE A 28 -0.99 20.14 7.20
N ILE A 29 -1.03 21.30 7.88
CA ILE A 29 -0.55 22.59 7.34
C ILE A 29 0.94 22.51 6.99
N GLY A 30 1.75 21.91 7.88
CA GLY A 30 3.20 21.79 7.63
C GLY A 30 3.54 20.95 6.41
N LEU A 31 2.85 19.82 6.21
CA LEU A 31 3.09 18.96 5.06
C LEU A 31 2.57 19.57 3.75
N GLU A 32 1.42 20.25 3.78
CA GLU A 32 0.92 21.02 2.62
C GLU A 32 1.90 22.14 2.22
N MET A 33 2.46 22.85 3.21
CA MET A 33 3.46 23.88 2.94
C MET A 33 4.77 23.27 2.41
N ALA A 34 5.20 22.13 2.97
CA ALA A 34 6.38 21.43 2.49
C ALA A 34 6.24 21.00 1.03
N GLU A 35 5.07 20.46 0.64
CA GLU A 35 4.77 20.09 -0.75
C GLU A 35 4.81 21.32 -1.67
N ASN A 36 4.12 22.41 -1.29
CA ASN A 36 4.07 23.62 -2.13
C ASN A 36 5.45 24.28 -2.30
N LEU A 37 6.27 24.33 -1.25
CA LEU A 37 7.64 24.85 -1.34
C LEU A 37 8.52 23.95 -2.22
N TYR A 38 8.39 22.64 -2.08
CA TYR A 38 9.09 21.68 -2.92
C TYR A 38 8.72 21.82 -4.40
N ASP A 39 7.44 21.99 -4.72
CA ASP A 39 6.97 22.17 -6.10
C ASP A 39 7.50 23.48 -6.73
N LEU A 40 7.87 24.46 -5.91
CA LEU A 40 8.57 25.68 -6.34
C LEU A 40 10.08 25.49 -6.50
N GLY A 41 10.60 24.27 -6.34
CA GLY A 41 12.03 23.93 -6.49
C GLY A 41 12.89 24.27 -5.26
N ILE A 42 12.26 24.52 -4.11
CA ILE A 42 12.94 24.79 -2.85
C ILE A 42 13.24 23.46 -2.15
N GLN A 43 14.47 23.26 -1.69
CA GLN A 43 14.81 22.11 -0.86
C GLN A 43 14.16 22.25 0.51
N VAL A 44 13.40 21.24 0.95
CA VAL A 44 12.62 21.32 2.18
C VAL A 44 13.10 20.30 3.21
N ASP A 45 13.23 20.77 4.44
CA ASP A 45 13.37 19.93 5.63
C ASP A 45 12.14 20.11 6.53
N VAL A 46 11.60 19.00 7.06
CA VAL A 46 10.52 18.99 8.05
C VAL A 46 11.07 18.58 9.40
N VAL A 47 10.85 19.40 10.41
CA VAL A 47 11.25 19.14 11.80
C VAL A 47 9.99 18.89 12.64
N GLU A 48 9.90 17.72 13.28
CA GLU A 48 8.78 17.33 14.11
C GLU A 48 9.25 16.78 15.46
N MET A 49 8.70 17.32 16.54
CA MET A 49 9.06 16.93 17.90
C MET A 49 8.55 15.52 18.27
N ALA A 50 7.46 15.07 17.64
CA ALA A 50 6.96 13.73 17.82
C ALA A 50 7.74 12.72 16.97
N ASN A 51 7.55 11.44 17.27
CA ASN A 51 8.16 10.35 16.51
C ASN A 51 7.51 10.11 15.14
N GLN A 52 6.57 10.95 14.73
CA GLN A 52 5.86 10.82 13.47
C GLN A 52 5.22 12.12 13.02
N VAL A 53 5.06 12.27 11.70
CA VAL A 53 4.16 13.28 11.12
C VAL A 53 2.71 12.79 11.16
N MET A 54 1.74 13.66 10.86
CA MET A 54 0.31 13.33 10.76
C MET A 54 -0.21 12.67 12.04
N ALA A 55 -0.27 13.42 13.13
CA ALA A 55 -0.73 12.96 14.45
C ALA A 55 -2.06 12.16 14.48
N PRO A 56 -3.04 12.38 13.58
CA PRO A 56 -4.25 11.54 13.50
C PRO A 56 -3.99 10.09 13.10
N LEU A 57 -2.87 9.79 12.45
CA LEU A 57 -2.48 8.42 12.11
C LEU A 57 -1.79 7.72 13.28
N ASP A 58 -1.80 6.40 13.26
CA ASP A 58 -0.87 5.58 14.03
C ASP A 58 0.47 5.45 13.31
N PHE A 59 1.55 5.20 14.05
CA PHE A 59 2.92 5.22 13.54
C PHE A 59 3.13 4.40 12.26
N SER A 60 2.59 3.17 12.19
CA SER A 60 2.74 2.30 11.02
C SER A 60 2.09 2.86 9.74
N MET A 61 1.05 3.68 9.87
CA MET A 61 0.42 4.36 8.75
C MET A 61 1.16 5.67 8.41
N ALA A 62 1.61 6.40 9.43
CA ALA A 62 2.47 7.58 9.26
C ALA A 62 3.81 7.24 8.61
N ALA A 63 4.37 6.05 8.89
CA ALA A 63 5.62 5.58 8.29
C ALA A 63 5.54 5.46 6.75
N ILE A 64 4.35 5.22 6.18
CA ILE A 64 4.16 5.27 4.72
C ILE A 64 4.36 6.71 4.21
N VAL A 65 3.90 7.70 4.98
CA VAL A 65 4.09 9.12 4.67
C VAL A 65 5.56 9.52 4.84
N HIS A 66 6.23 9.05 5.90
CA HIS A 66 7.68 9.27 6.10
C HIS A 66 8.49 8.81 4.90
N ARG A 67 8.17 7.60 4.41
CA ARG A 67 8.83 7.05 3.22
C ARG A 67 8.58 7.93 1.99
N GLN A 68 7.35 8.39 1.76
CA GLN A 68 7.02 9.28 0.64
C GLN A 68 7.83 10.58 0.69
N LEU A 69 7.89 11.21 1.86
CA LEU A 69 8.66 12.44 2.07
C LEU A 69 10.14 12.22 1.73
N THR A 70 10.75 11.18 2.27
CA THR A 70 12.16 10.86 2.05
C THR A 70 12.46 10.41 0.62
N ASP A 71 11.55 9.68 -0.04
CA ASP A 71 11.67 9.29 -1.45
C ASP A 71 11.56 10.50 -2.39
N LYS A 72 10.86 11.59 -1.97
CA LYS A 72 10.84 12.89 -2.67
C LYS A 72 12.08 13.75 -2.37
N GLY A 73 12.93 13.36 -1.46
CA GLY A 73 14.10 14.15 -1.08
C GLY A 73 13.83 15.23 -0.02
N VAL A 74 12.68 15.16 0.66
CA VAL A 74 12.38 16.02 1.82
C VAL A 74 13.15 15.50 3.03
N GLY A 75 13.97 16.35 3.65
CA GLY A 75 14.64 16.06 4.91
C GLY A 75 13.62 15.88 6.03
N LEU A 76 13.71 14.78 6.78
CA LEU A 76 12.75 14.49 7.85
C LEU A 76 13.48 14.27 9.17
N HIS A 77 13.23 15.17 10.13
CA HIS A 77 13.81 15.16 11.47
C HIS A 77 12.70 14.93 12.47
N LEU A 78 12.57 13.69 12.96
CA LEU A 78 11.57 13.28 13.95
C LEU A 78 12.21 13.15 15.34
N GLU A 79 11.37 13.18 16.39
CA GLU A 79 11.79 13.15 17.80
C GLU A 79 12.78 14.27 18.15
N ASP A 80 12.78 15.33 17.33
CA ASP A 80 13.73 16.43 17.48
C ASP A 80 13.00 17.77 17.33
N GLY A 81 13.14 18.62 18.29
CA GLY A 81 12.48 19.93 18.31
C GLY A 81 13.51 21.04 18.08
N VAL A 82 13.01 22.16 17.57
CA VAL A 82 13.83 23.37 17.47
C VAL A 82 14.11 23.91 18.88
N SER A 83 15.38 24.21 19.16
CA SER A 83 15.82 24.85 20.41
C SER A 83 15.99 26.36 20.26
N ARG A 84 16.55 26.83 19.14
CA ARG A 84 16.72 28.26 18.84
C ARG A 84 16.94 28.49 17.35
N PHE A 85 16.75 29.73 16.96
CA PHE A 85 17.12 30.26 15.65
C PHE A 85 18.29 31.23 15.82
N GLU A 86 19.23 31.21 14.89
CA GLU A 86 20.39 32.09 14.86
C GLU A 86 20.51 32.70 13.46
N GLU A 87 20.41 34.02 13.38
CA GLU A 87 20.67 34.73 12.14
C GLU A 87 22.16 34.77 11.86
N LYS A 88 22.59 34.28 10.70
CA LYS A 88 24.00 34.22 10.33
C LYS A 88 24.18 34.34 8.82
N ASP A 89 25.09 35.20 8.40
CA ASP A 89 25.49 35.37 6.99
C ASP A 89 24.31 35.61 6.02
N GLY A 90 23.26 36.31 6.47
CA GLY A 90 22.05 36.61 5.68
C GLY A 90 21.07 35.46 5.55
N GLY A 91 21.29 34.35 6.26
CA GLY A 91 20.38 33.22 6.39
C GLY A 91 20.06 32.90 7.85
N VAL A 92 19.38 31.78 8.07
CA VAL A 92 19.01 31.31 9.41
C VAL A 92 19.63 29.95 9.67
N THR A 93 20.32 29.80 10.80
CA THR A 93 20.72 28.48 11.31
C THR A 93 19.70 28.03 12.35
N VAL A 94 19.04 26.91 12.09
CA VAL A 94 18.09 26.28 13.01
C VAL A 94 18.83 25.25 13.85
N HIS A 95 18.84 25.44 15.17
CA HIS A 95 19.44 24.52 16.13
C HIS A 95 18.38 23.59 16.67
N LEU A 96 18.59 22.29 16.53
CA LEU A 96 17.71 21.26 17.06
C LEU A 96 18.14 20.84 18.48
N ARG A 97 17.23 20.21 19.22
CA ARG A 97 17.51 19.72 20.59
C ARG A 97 18.58 18.64 20.63
N SER A 98 18.69 17.84 19.58
CA SER A 98 19.76 16.83 19.41
C SER A 98 21.18 17.43 19.29
N GLY A 99 21.27 18.75 19.08
CA GLY A 99 22.53 19.46 18.78
C GLY A 99 22.79 19.60 17.27
N LYS A 100 21.96 18.99 16.41
CA LYS A 100 22.05 19.19 14.95
C LYS A 100 21.76 20.64 14.59
N GLN A 101 22.49 21.16 13.61
CA GLN A 101 22.31 22.50 13.07
C GLN A 101 22.00 22.41 11.58
N ILE A 102 21.01 23.16 11.13
CA ILE A 102 20.56 23.16 9.74
C ILE A 102 20.51 24.61 9.26
N ALA A 103 21.36 24.93 8.29
CA ALA A 103 21.34 26.24 7.64
C ALA A 103 20.23 26.31 6.61
N THR A 104 19.49 27.40 6.56
CA THR A 104 18.33 27.58 5.70
C THR A 104 18.11 29.06 5.37
N ASP A 105 17.44 29.34 4.27
CA ASP A 105 17.08 30.70 3.88
C ASP A 105 15.72 31.11 4.45
N MET A 106 14.87 30.12 4.77
CA MET A 106 13.50 30.35 5.21
C MET A 106 13.09 29.35 6.28
N VAL A 107 12.39 29.84 7.30
CA VAL A 107 11.75 29.02 8.35
C VAL A 107 10.26 29.28 8.38
N LEU A 108 9.47 28.23 8.30
CA LEU A 108 8.02 28.29 8.42
C LEU A 108 7.56 27.53 9.67
N LEU A 109 6.89 28.24 10.58
CA LEU A 109 6.38 27.65 11.82
C LEU A 109 4.94 27.14 11.62
N SER A 110 4.76 25.83 11.70
CA SER A 110 3.47 25.13 11.59
C SER A 110 3.20 24.26 12.83
N ILE A 111 3.45 24.83 14.01
CA ILE A 111 3.45 24.14 15.31
C ILE A 111 2.05 23.95 15.91
N GLY A 112 1.03 23.96 15.07
CA GLY A 112 -0.36 23.73 15.41
C GLY A 112 -1.18 25.01 15.58
N VAL A 113 -2.47 24.80 15.82
CA VAL A 113 -3.47 25.87 16.03
C VAL A 113 -4.02 25.78 17.45
N ARG A 114 -4.42 26.93 18.00
CA ARG A 114 -5.12 27.00 19.28
C ARG A 114 -6.46 27.70 19.04
N PRO A 115 -7.52 27.29 19.75
CA PRO A 115 -8.80 27.97 19.66
C PRO A 115 -8.66 29.42 20.13
N GLU A 116 -9.22 30.36 19.37
CA GLU A 116 -9.26 31.78 19.77
C GLU A 116 -10.40 31.97 20.77
N THR A 117 -10.06 31.97 22.04
CA THR A 117 -11.03 32.02 23.15
C THR A 117 -10.93 33.30 23.99
N LYS A 118 -10.08 34.27 23.57
CA LYS A 118 -9.87 35.47 24.36
C LYS A 118 -11.18 36.25 24.60
N LEU A 119 -11.95 36.51 23.53
CA LEU A 119 -13.22 37.20 23.61
C LEU A 119 -14.23 36.50 24.55
N ALA A 120 -14.29 35.17 24.46
CA ALA A 120 -15.16 34.36 25.31
C ALA A 120 -14.75 34.44 26.79
N LYS A 121 -13.44 34.38 27.08
CA LYS A 121 -12.92 34.55 28.45
C LYS A 121 -13.20 35.95 29.01
N ASP A 122 -12.94 36.96 28.19
CA ASP A 122 -13.18 38.36 28.60
C ASP A 122 -14.68 38.61 28.86
N ALA A 123 -15.58 37.89 28.18
CA ALA A 123 -17.03 37.92 28.40
C ALA A 123 -17.50 37.02 29.56
N GLY A 124 -16.60 36.33 30.26
CA GLY A 124 -16.94 35.44 31.37
C GLY A 124 -17.55 34.10 30.98
N LEU A 125 -17.45 33.69 29.71
CA LEU A 125 -17.97 32.41 29.24
C LEU A 125 -17.09 31.22 29.70
N ALA A 126 -17.71 30.09 29.98
CA ALA A 126 -17.01 28.86 30.36
C ALA A 126 -16.10 28.34 29.23
N ILE A 127 -14.86 28.03 29.60
CA ILE A 127 -13.88 27.38 28.74
C ILE A 127 -13.73 25.93 29.21
N GLY A 128 -13.76 25.01 28.27
CA GLY A 128 -13.65 23.60 28.55
C GLY A 128 -12.21 23.13 28.85
N GLU A 129 -12.07 21.87 29.23
CA GLU A 129 -10.81 21.28 29.68
C GLU A 129 -9.71 21.23 28.59
N ARG A 130 -10.10 21.22 27.31
CA ARG A 130 -9.20 21.24 26.18
C ARG A 130 -8.84 22.65 25.70
N GLY A 131 -9.40 23.66 26.32
CA GLY A 131 -9.14 25.08 26.06
C GLY A 131 -10.08 25.72 25.04
N GLY A 132 -11.08 25.00 24.52
CA GLY A 132 -12.14 25.56 23.67
C GLY A 132 -13.30 26.12 24.46
N ILE A 133 -14.19 26.87 23.80
CA ILE A 133 -15.41 27.36 24.43
C ILE A 133 -16.32 26.18 24.75
N ALA A 134 -16.75 26.05 26.00
CA ALA A 134 -17.68 25.00 26.41
C ALA A 134 -19.08 25.28 25.85
N VAL A 135 -19.70 24.31 25.19
CA VAL A 135 -21.05 24.40 24.65
C VAL A 135 -21.86 23.15 25.03
N ASN A 136 -23.18 23.33 25.12
CA ASN A 136 -24.10 22.21 25.28
C ASN A 136 -24.47 21.56 23.93
N ASP A 137 -25.34 20.56 23.97
CA ASP A 137 -25.79 19.85 22.73
C ASP A 137 -26.43 20.76 21.68
N TYR A 138 -26.91 21.94 22.07
CA TYR A 138 -27.50 22.92 21.15
C TYR A 138 -26.50 23.96 20.66
N MET A 139 -25.20 23.80 20.98
CA MET A 139 -24.11 24.75 20.70
C MET A 139 -24.23 26.08 21.48
N GLN A 140 -25.00 26.11 22.55
CA GLN A 140 -25.18 27.25 23.43
C GLN A 140 -24.07 27.24 24.49
N THR A 141 -23.52 28.40 24.80
CA THR A 141 -22.45 28.57 25.79
C THR A 141 -23.00 28.52 27.23
N SER A 142 -22.21 28.93 28.21
CA SER A 142 -22.66 29.14 29.60
C SER A 142 -23.63 30.30 29.74
N ASP A 143 -23.69 31.22 28.77
CA ASP A 143 -24.71 32.29 28.66
C ASP A 143 -25.81 31.81 27.69
N ALA A 144 -27.08 31.94 28.13
CA ALA A 144 -28.23 31.45 27.39
C ALA A 144 -28.49 32.18 26.06
N ASP A 145 -27.99 33.40 25.93
CA ASP A 145 -28.17 34.23 24.73
C ASP A 145 -26.98 34.13 23.75
N ILE A 146 -25.93 33.37 24.12
CA ILE A 146 -24.71 33.26 23.33
C ILE A 146 -24.48 31.83 22.85
N TYR A 147 -24.26 31.70 21.56
CA TYR A 147 -23.88 30.44 20.91
C TYR A 147 -22.44 30.51 20.41
N ALA A 148 -21.75 29.38 20.40
CA ALA A 148 -20.41 29.27 19.83
C ALA A 148 -20.30 28.01 18.94
N LEU A 149 -19.47 28.09 17.89
CA LEU A 149 -19.31 27.03 16.92
C LEU A 149 -17.93 27.08 16.25
N GLY A 150 -17.62 26.06 15.46
CA GLY A 150 -16.40 25.97 14.65
C GLY A 150 -15.18 25.53 15.46
N ASP A 151 -14.00 25.98 15.03
CA ASP A 151 -12.72 25.54 15.57
C ASP A 151 -12.46 25.98 17.03
N ALA A 152 -13.23 26.94 17.50
CA ALA A 152 -13.09 27.51 18.84
C ALA A 152 -13.81 26.72 19.95
N VAL A 153 -14.68 25.78 19.63
CA VAL A 153 -15.52 25.07 20.60
C VAL A 153 -15.01 23.69 20.95
N GLU A 154 -15.31 23.23 22.16
CA GLU A 154 -15.21 21.83 22.53
C GLU A 154 -16.50 21.08 22.21
N VAL A 155 -16.38 19.96 21.54
CA VAL A 155 -17.50 19.08 21.19
C VAL A 155 -17.24 17.66 21.66
N ARG A 156 -18.29 16.86 21.79
CA ARG A 156 -18.18 15.44 22.12
C ARG A 156 -17.53 14.66 20.99
N HIS A 157 -16.47 13.91 21.29
CA HIS A 157 -15.94 12.89 20.37
C HIS A 157 -16.80 11.63 20.44
N LEU A 158 -17.44 11.25 19.33
CA LEU A 158 -18.48 10.21 19.34
C LEU A 158 -17.98 8.80 19.70
N VAL A 159 -16.70 8.52 19.50
CA VAL A 159 -16.12 7.20 19.83
C VAL A 159 -15.74 7.13 21.32
N THR A 160 -15.05 8.15 21.83
CA THR A 160 -14.56 8.15 23.22
C THR A 160 -15.57 8.71 24.22
N GLY A 161 -16.55 9.47 23.74
CA GLY A 161 -17.49 10.19 24.58
C GLY A 161 -16.92 11.44 25.28
N GLN A 162 -15.62 11.68 25.14
CA GLN A 162 -14.90 12.77 25.82
C GLN A 162 -14.95 14.08 25.04
N PRO A 163 -14.79 15.24 25.73
CA PRO A 163 -14.60 16.52 25.06
C PRO A 163 -13.37 16.53 24.14
N ALA A 164 -13.51 17.12 22.96
CA ALA A 164 -12.45 17.22 21.96
C ALA A 164 -12.52 18.54 21.19
N LEU A 165 -11.36 19.02 20.76
CA LEU A 165 -11.22 20.06 19.76
C LEU A 165 -11.10 19.37 18.38
N ILE A 166 -12.01 19.71 17.47
CA ILE A 166 -12.07 19.12 16.13
C ILE A 166 -12.12 20.27 15.11
N PRO A 167 -10.98 20.91 14.84
CA PRO A 167 -10.90 22.08 13.96
C PRO A 167 -10.97 21.64 12.49
N LEU A 168 -12.18 21.32 12.03
CA LEU A 168 -12.48 20.84 10.68
C LEU A 168 -13.70 21.57 10.10
N ALA A 169 -13.60 21.97 8.85
CA ALA A 169 -14.62 22.74 8.14
C ALA A 169 -15.97 22.00 8.04
N GLY A 170 -15.97 20.67 7.88
CA GLY A 170 -17.20 19.88 7.82
C GLY A 170 -18.05 19.97 9.09
N PRO A 171 -17.51 19.66 10.27
CA PRO A 171 -18.14 19.90 11.57
C PRO A 171 -18.60 21.35 11.74
N ALA A 172 -17.72 22.34 11.48
CA ALA A 172 -18.02 23.75 11.63
C ALA A 172 -19.26 24.20 10.82
N ASN A 173 -19.36 23.78 9.55
CA ASN A 173 -20.51 24.09 8.69
C ASN A 173 -21.82 23.45 9.19
N LYS A 174 -21.76 22.21 9.68
CA LYS A 174 -22.95 21.55 10.29
C LYS A 174 -23.40 22.27 11.55
N GLN A 175 -22.45 22.67 12.41
CA GLN A 175 -22.72 23.45 13.62
C GLN A 175 -23.34 24.81 13.28
N GLY A 176 -22.80 25.52 12.27
CA GLY A 176 -23.33 26.80 11.83
C GLY A 176 -24.80 26.73 11.43
N ARG A 177 -25.21 25.68 10.70
CA ARG A 177 -26.60 25.47 10.34
C ARG A 177 -27.48 25.18 11.56
N ILE A 178 -26.98 24.36 12.51
CA ILE A 178 -27.71 24.05 13.75
C ILE A 178 -27.90 25.29 14.61
N VAL A 179 -26.84 26.07 14.77
CA VAL A 179 -26.87 27.32 15.55
C VAL A 179 -27.86 28.32 14.94
N ALA A 180 -27.83 28.53 13.63
CA ALA A 180 -28.78 29.43 12.96
C ALA A 180 -30.24 29.02 13.22
N ASP A 181 -30.55 27.71 13.08
CA ASP A 181 -31.88 27.19 13.37
C ASP A 181 -32.24 27.37 14.87
N ASN A 182 -31.32 27.12 15.78
CA ASN A 182 -31.56 27.24 17.23
C ASN A 182 -31.77 28.67 17.70
N ILE A 183 -31.06 29.64 17.12
CA ILE A 183 -31.27 31.05 17.39
C ILE A 183 -32.68 31.51 16.98
N VAL A 184 -33.15 31.08 15.79
CA VAL A 184 -34.40 31.56 15.21
C VAL A 184 -35.63 30.82 15.79
N PHE A 185 -35.51 29.49 15.96
CA PHE A 185 -36.64 28.63 16.30
C PHE A 185 -36.59 28.06 17.73
N GLY A 186 -35.62 28.50 18.53
CA GLY A 186 -35.32 27.96 19.86
C GLY A 186 -34.49 26.65 19.75
N ASN A 187 -33.97 26.19 20.87
CA ASN A 187 -33.07 25.00 20.97
C ASN A 187 -33.79 23.69 20.59
N LYS A 188 -34.02 23.44 19.30
CA LYS A 188 -34.68 22.26 18.75
C LYS A 188 -33.75 21.26 18.15
N LYS A 189 -32.58 21.70 17.61
CA LYS A 189 -31.63 20.83 16.92
C LYS A 189 -30.38 20.61 17.78
N LYS A 190 -30.07 19.33 18.02
CA LYS A 190 -28.86 18.94 18.74
C LYS A 190 -27.72 18.67 17.76
N TYR A 191 -26.52 19.02 18.15
CA TYR A 191 -25.29 18.58 17.53
C TYR A 191 -24.80 17.32 18.27
N PRO A 192 -24.76 16.14 17.62
CA PRO A 192 -24.44 14.88 18.32
C PRO A 192 -22.97 14.77 18.72
N GLY A 193 -22.10 15.60 18.15
CA GLY A 193 -20.65 15.50 18.25
C GLY A 193 -20.01 15.14 16.91
N SER A 194 -18.73 14.78 16.95
CA SER A 194 -17.96 14.46 15.76
C SER A 194 -17.05 13.24 15.96
N ILE A 195 -16.71 12.55 14.87
CA ILE A 195 -15.70 11.49 14.84
C ILE A 195 -14.34 11.98 14.29
N GLY A 196 -14.23 13.24 13.91
CA GLY A 196 -12.98 13.82 13.42
C GLY A 196 -12.50 13.25 12.08
N THR A 197 -13.42 13.07 11.10
CA THR A 197 -13.02 12.60 9.77
C THR A 197 -12.19 13.65 9.05
N SER A 198 -10.97 13.27 8.68
CA SER A 198 -9.99 14.14 8.03
C SER A 198 -9.34 13.46 6.82
N ILE A 199 -8.95 14.28 5.85
CA ILE A 199 -8.24 13.85 4.66
C ILE A 199 -7.25 14.93 4.24
N ALA A 200 -6.07 14.54 3.76
CA ALA A 200 -5.06 15.43 3.21
C ALA A 200 -4.34 14.78 2.04
N LYS A 201 -3.82 15.63 1.17
CA LYS A 201 -2.85 15.26 0.14
C LYS A 201 -1.45 15.50 0.70
N VAL A 202 -0.55 14.54 0.51
CA VAL A 202 0.88 14.67 0.85
C VAL A 202 1.66 14.19 -0.37
N PHE A 203 2.08 15.11 -1.21
CA PHE A 203 2.62 14.82 -2.55
C PHE A 203 1.63 13.95 -3.35
N ASP A 204 2.05 12.76 -3.75
CA ASP A 204 1.21 11.85 -4.53
C ASP A 204 0.28 10.99 -3.65
N LEU A 205 0.48 11.01 -2.32
CA LEU A 205 -0.33 10.25 -1.39
C LEU A 205 -1.58 11.03 -0.97
N THR A 206 -2.67 10.30 -0.81
CA THR A 206 -3.84 10.72 -0.06
C THR A 206 -3.82 10.01 1.29
N VAL A 207 -3.99 10.77 2.36
CA VAL A 207 -3.93 10.33 3.76
C VAL A 207 -5.24 10.68 4.43
N ALA A 208 -5.92 9.70 5.03
CA ALA A 208 -7.21 9.93 5.66
C ALA A 208 -7.35 9.16 6.98
N ALA A 209 -8.10 9.74 7.91
CA ALA A 209 -8.45 9.14 9.20
C ALA A 209 -9.88 9.47 9.60
N ALA A 210 -10.53 8.56 10.34
CA ALA A 210 -11.85 8.75 10.93
C ALA A 210 -11.93 8.02 12.27
N GLY A 211 -12.61 8.59 13.25
CA GLY A 211 -12.75 8.02 14.58
C GLY A 211 -11.48 8.14 15.42
N ALA A 212 -11.25 7.17 16.31
CA ALA A 212 -10.14 7.17 17.24
C ALA A 212 -8.94 6.38 16.71
N ASN A 213 -7.73 6.93 16.82
CA ASN A 213 -6.50 6.18 16.61
C ASN A 213 -6.13 5.39 17.88
N ALA A 214 -5.13 4.51 17.79
CA ALA A 214 -4.70 3.67 18.91
C ALA A 214 -4.25 4.50 20.13
N LYS A 215 -3.57 5.62 19.91
CA LYS A 215 -3.12 6.53 20.98
C LYS A 215 -4.31 7.08 21.77
N LEU A 216 -5.34 7.56 21.06
CA LEU A 216 -6.55 8.11 21.69
C LEU A 216 -7.34 7.03 22.45
N LEU A 217 -7.45 5.83 21.90
CA LEU A 217 -8.10 4.70 22.58
C LEU A 217 -7.34 4.29 23.84
N GLN A 218 -6.01 4.22 23.80
CA GLN A 218 -5.16 3.92 24.96
C GLN A 218 -5.29 4.98 26.06
N GLN A 219 -5.26 6.26 25.69
CA GLN A 219 -5.44 7.38 26.63
C GLN A 219 -6.79 7.36 27.35
N ASN A 220 -7.82 6.80 26.73
CA ASN A 220 -9.16 6.67 27.28
C ASN A 220 -9.45 5.27 27.85
N ASN A 221 -8.45 4.37 27.94
CA ASN A 221 -8.59 3.00 28.41
C ASN A 221 -9.69 2.20 27.67
N ILE A 222 -9.86 2.45 26.37
CA ILE A 222 -10.82 1.75 25.52
C ILE A 222 -10.12 0.53 24.88
N PRO A 223 -10.54 -0.72 25.17
CA PRO A 223 -9.96 -1.90 24.57
C PRO A 223 -10.20 -1.93 23.05
N TYR A 224 -9.18 -2.31 22.30
CA TYR A 224 -9.28 -2.43 20.86
C TYR A 224 -8.39 -3.53 20.28
N ILE A 225 -8.79 -4.03 19.12
CA ILE A 225 -7.95 -4.82 18.22
C ILE A 225 -7.69 -3.96 16.99
N SER A 226 -6.48 -4.03 16.42
CA SER A 226 -6.17 -3.40 15.14
C SER A 226 -5.83 -4.43 14.08
N SER A 227 -6.26 -4.20 12.84
CA SER A 227 -5.88 -5.02 11.69
C SER A 227 -5.48 -4.17 10.50
N TYR A 228 -4.61 -4.72 9.66
CA TYR A 228 -4.13 -4.07 8.45
C TYR A 228 -4.59 -4.85 7.23
N THR A 229 -5.05 -4.11 6.22
CA THR A 229 -5.42 -4.65 4.91
C THR A 229 -4.73 -3.83 3.83
N HIS A 230 -4.01 -4.51 2.96
CA HIS A 230 -3.38 -3.89 1.80
C HIS A 230 -4.10 -4.35 0.54
N GLY A 231 -4.51 -3.40 -0.27
CA GLY A 231 -5.25 -3.63 -1.50
C GLY A 231 -4.82 -2.67 -2.60
N ALA A 232 -5.61 -2.61 -3.65
CA ALA A 232 -5.44 -1.67 -4.76
C ALA A 232 -6.65 -0.74 -4.87
N SER A 233 -6.47 0.40 -5.54
CA SER A 233 -7.53 1.40 -5.79
C SER A 233 -8.72 0.81 -6.54
N HIS A 234 -8.46 -0.15 -7.45
CA HIS A 234 -9.44 -0.90 -8.23
C HIS A 234 -8.87 -2.27 -8.63
N ALA A 235 -9.55 -3.01 -9.50
CA ALA A 235 -9.13 -4.34 -9.91
C ALA A 235 -7.73 -4.35 -10.54
N GLY A 236 -6.80 -5.12 -9.98
CA GLY A 236 -5.39 -5.11 -10.36
C GLY A 236 -5.10 -5.51 -11.81
N TYR A 237 -6.03 -6.25 -12.46
CA TYR A 237 -5.93 -6.57 -13.89
C TYR A 237 -6.39 -5.43 -14.80
N TYR A 238 -6.96 -4.35 -14.24
CA TYR A 238 -7.32 -3.15 -15.01
C TYR A 238 -6.20 -2.11 -14.89
N PRO A 239 -5.79 -1.46 -16.00
CA PRO A 239 -4.67 -0.52 -15.99
C PRO A 239 -4.83 0.63 -15.00
N GLY A 240 -3.72 1.07 -14.39
CA GLY A 240 -3.69 2.20 -13.47
C GLY A 240 -4.07 1.87 -12.03
N ALA A 241 -4.19 0.61 -11.66
CA ALA A 241 -4.39 0.21 -10.27
C ALA A 241 -3.17 0.58 -9.42
N VAL A 242 -3.39 1.35 -8.35
CA VAL A 242 -2.35 1.79 -7.41
C VAL A 242 -2.63 1.29 -6.00
N PRO A 243 -1.60 1.02 -5.18
CA PRO A 243 -1.79 0.45 -3.85
C PRO A 243 -2.44 1.42 -2.89
N LEU A 244 -3.20 0.85 -1.95
CA LEU A 244 -3.67 1.52 -0.75
C LEU A 244 -3.58 0.61 0.47
N SER A 245 -3.42 1.21 1.64
CA SER A 245 -3.32 0.52 2.93
C SER A 245 -4.41 1.03 3.85
N ILE A 246 -5.15 0.11 4.45
CA ILE A 246 -6.20 0.39 5.43
C ILE A 246 -5.78 -0.18 6.78
N LYS A 247 -5.91 0.60 7.83
CA LYS A 247 -5.88 0.14 9.22
C LYS A 247 -7.22 0.43 9.85
N ILE A 248 -7.83 -0.58 10.46
CA ILE A 248 -9.03 -0.40 11.28
C ILE A 248 -8.76 -0.78 12.74
N LEU A 249 -9.50 -0.13 13.63
CA LEU A 249 -9.49 -0.39 15.07
C LEU A 249 -10.94 -0.70 15.50
N PHE A 250 -11.13 -1.79 16.21
CA PHE A 250 -12.46 -2.26 16.59
C PHE A 250 -12.47 -2.89 17.99
N ALA A 251 -13.61 -2.85 18.66
CA ALA A 251 -13.79 -3.41 19.99
C ALA A 251 -13.70 -4.95 19.96
N PRO A 252 -12.95 -5.57 20.88
CA PRO A 252 -12.75 -7.02 20.91
C PRO A 252 -14.01 -7.82 21.26
N GLU A 253 -14.97 -7.20 21.95
CA GLU A 253 -16.17 -7.87 22.46
C GLU A 253 -17.25 -8.06 21.39
N ASN A 254 -17.49 -7.03 20.58
CA ASN A 254 -18.62 -6.96 19.68
C ASN A 254 -18.28 -6.49 18.26
N GLY A 255 -17.00 -6.22 17.98
CA GLY A 255 -16.55 -5.74 16.68
C GLY A 255 -16.95 -4.32 16.33
N LYS A 256 -17.45 -3.51 17.29
CA LYS A 256 -17.78 -2.10 17.03
C LYS A 256 -16.58 -1.37 16.45
N LEU A 257 -16.79 -0.72 15.30
CA LEU A 257 -15.73 0.02 14.64
C LEU A 257 -15.42 1.32 15.40
N LEU A 258 -14.18 1.48 15.85
CA LEU A 258 -13.72 2.60 16.69
C LEU A 258 -12.91 3.62 15.90
N GLY A 259 -12.21 3.17 14.86
CA GLY A 259 -11.39 4.06 14.07
C GLY A 259 -10.89 3.40 12.79
N ALA A 260 -10.53 4.25 11.82
CA ALA A 260 -10.00 3.84 10.54
C ALA A 260 -8.97 4.83 10.01
N GLN A 261 -7.97 4.33 9.33
CA GLN A 261 -6.91 5.11 8.69
C GLN A 261 -6.61 4.51 7.32
N ILE A 262 -6.47 5.36 6.32
CA ILE A 262 -6.14 4.94 4.95
C ILE A 262 -5.01 5.81 4.42
N VAL A 263 -4.03 5.16 3.79
CA VAL A 263 -2.96 5.83 3.05
C VAL A 263 -2.84 5.16 1.70
N GLY A 264 -2.87 5.92 0.62
CA GLY A 264 -2.78 5.41 -0.73
C GLY A 264 -2.73 6.52 -1.78
N PHE A 265 -2.66 6.15 -3.05
CA PHE A 265 -2.53 7.11 -4.14
C PHE A 265 -3.89 7.48 -4.76
N ASN A 266 -4.85 6.57 -4.75
CA ASN A 266 -6.17 6.80 -5.33
C ASN A 266 -7.25 5.99 -4.60
N GLY A 267 -8.50 6.51 -4.57
CA GLY A 267 -9.67 5.86 -4.00
C GLY A 267 -9.67 5.78 -2.47
N VAL A 268 -8.86 6.61 -1.81
CA VAL A 268 -8.82 6.77 -0.35
C VAL A 268 -10.06 7.52 0.14
N ASP A 269 -10.43 8.58 -0.56
CA ASP A 269 -11.56 9.46 -0.29
C ASP A 269 -12.87 8.70 -0.12
N LYS A 270 -13.29 7.97 -1.15
CA LYS A 270 -14.54 7.19 -1.11
C LYS A 270 -14.57 6.15 0.00
N ARG A 271 -13.41 5.55 0.33
CA ARG A 271 -13.34 4.48 1.34
C ARG A 271 -13.33 5.00 2.75
N ILE A 272 -12.65 6.13 3.01
CA ILE A 272 -12.71 6.73 4.34
C ILE A 272 -14.11 7.23 4.66
N GLU A 273 -14.88 7.72 3.68
CA GLU A 273 -16.26 8.13 3.88
C GLU A 273 -17.16 6.95 4.27
N MET A 274 -17.00 5.78 3.63
CA MET A 274 -17.74 4.57 4.01
C MET A 274 -17.42 4.13 5.43
N LEU A 275 -16.12 4.07 5.79
CA LEU A 275 -15.68 3.73 7.14
C LEU A 275 -16.18 4.75 8.17
N ALA A 276 -16.11 6.03 7.85
CA ALA A 276 -16.62 7.11 8.70
C ALA A 276 -18.13 6.99 8.96
N GLN A 277 -18.92 6.62 7.95
CA GLN A 277 -20.35 6.38 8.13
C GLN A 277 -20.65 5.22 9.08
N VAL A 278 -19.91 4.13 8.96
CA VAL A 278 -20.07 2.98 9.88
C VAL A 278 -19.68 3.39 11.30
N ILE A 279 -18.54 4.08 11.50
CA ILE A 279 -18.12 4.60 12.81
C ILE A 279 -19.17 5.54 13.40
N GLN A 280 -19.66 6.50 12.62
CA GLN A 280 -20.61 7.52 13.07
C GLN A 280 -21.94 6.93 13.53
N ARG A 281 -22.37 5.83 12.91
CA ARG A 281 -23.60 5.10 13.26
C ARG A 281 -23.40 4.11 14.40
N GLY A 282 -22.17 3.94 14.90
CA GLY A 282 -21.84 2.94 15.91
C GLY A 282 -21.87 1.51 15.39
N GLY A 283 -21.70 1.34 14.07
CA GLY A 283 -21.66 0.05 13.39
C GLY A 283 -20.41 -0.75 13.71
N THR A 284 -20.35 -1.95 13.14
CA THR A 284 -19.39 -3.00 13.46
C THR A 284 -18.56 -3.39 12.23
N VAL A 285 -17.59 -4.26 12.42
CA VAL A 285 -16.81 -4.86 11.33
C VAL A 285 -17.67 -5.77 10.44
N HIS A 286 -18.81 -6.29 10.94
CA HIS A 286 -19.78 -7.05 10.14
C HIS A 286 -20.46 -6.15 9.11
N ASP A 287 -20.80 -4.92 9.50
CA ASP A 287 -21.34 -3.95 8.55
C ASP A 287 -20.36 -3.64 7.41
N LEU A 288 -19.02 -3.65 7.68
CA LEU A 288 -18.01 -3.49 6.63
C LEU A 288 -17.98 -4.69 5.67
N ALA A 289 -18.14 -5.89 6.19
CA ALA A 289 -18.15 -7.12 5.39
C ALA A 289 -19.36 -7.19 4.46
N GLU A 290 -20.50 -6.67 4.93
CA GLU A 290 -21.79 -6.71 4.22
C GLU A 290 -22.04 -5.49 3.31
N LEU A 291 -21.20 -4.46 3.34
CA LEU A 291 -21.34 -3.30 2.47
C LEU A 291 -21.43 -3.71 1.00
N GLU A 292 -22.49 -3.28 0.34
CA GLU A 292 -22.64 -3.43 -1.11
C GLU A 292 -21.98 -2.25 -1.83
N HIS A 293 -20.98 -2.56 -2.63
CA HIS A 293 -20.21 -1.57 -3.38
C HIS A 293 -20.59 -1.56 -4.86
N ALA A 294 -20.66 -0.38 -5.44
CA ALA A 294 -20.68 -0.26 -6.89
C ALA A 294 -19.38 -0.81 -7.47
N TYR A 295 -19.47 -1.84 -8.28
CA TYR A 295 -18.33 -2.51 -8.88
C TYR A 295 -18.35 -2.47 -10.40
N ALA A 296 -17.25 -1.98 -10.95
CA ALA A 296 -16.73 -2.30 -12.26
C ALA A 296 -15.19 -2.18 -12.20
N PRO A 297 -14.43 -2.89 -13.06
CA PRO A 297 -12.96 -2.96 -12.95
C PRO A 297 -12.23 -1.63 -12.80
N PRO A 298 -12.63 -0.52 -13.47
CA PRO A 298 -11.96 0.78 -13.32
C PRO A 298 -12.19 1.46 -11.96
N TYR A 299 -13.21 1.06 -11.19
CA TYR A 299 -13.64 1.78 -9.99
C TYR A 299 -13.33 1.08 -8.68
N SER A 300 -13.37 -0.26 -8.68
CA SER A 300 -13.14 -1.05 -7.48
C SER A 300 -12.70 -2.48 -7.82
N SER A 301 -12.61 -3.31 -6.81
CA SER A 301 -12.53 -4.78 -6.92
C SER A 301 -13.87 -5.38 -6.51
N ALA A 302 -14.19 -6.57 -6.98
CA ALA A 302 -15.43 -7.28 -6.59
C ALA A 302 -15.51 -7.51 -5.06
N LYS A 303 -14.35 -7.62 -4.40
CA LYS A 303 -14.19 -7.51 -2.95
C LYS A 303 -13.42 -6.21 -2.69
N ASP A 304 -14.15 -5.12 -2.41
CA ASP A 304 -13.49 -3.85 -2.13
C ASP A 304 -12.57 -3.96 -0.92
N PRO A 305 -11.46 -3.21 -0.86
CA PRO A 305 -10.59 -3.17 0.32
C PRO A 305 -11.32 -2.93 1.65
N VAL A 306 -12.46 -2.24 1.66
CA VAL A 306 -13.30 -2.07 2.87
C VAL A 306 -13.97 -3.39 3.27
N ASN A 307 -14.55 -4.15 2.32
CA ASN A 307 -15.06 -5.49 2.61
C ASN A 307 -13.94 -6.42 3.10
N MET A 308 -12.76 -6.33 2.47
CA MET A 308 -11.61 -7.14 2.89
C MET A 308 -11.17 -6.82 4.33
N ALA A 309 -11.21 -5.55 4.74
CA ALA A 309 -10.95 -5.16 6.12
C ALA A 309 -11.99 -5.75 7.08
N GLY A 310 -13.27 -5.75 6.70
CA GLY A 310 -14.36 -6.43 7.42
C GLY A 310 -14.12 -7.92 7.57
N PHE A 311 -13.86 -8.63 6.47
CA PHE A 311 -13.61 -10.09 6.49
C PHE A 311 -12.40 -10.49 7.33
N VAL A 312 -11.32 -9.71 7.29
CA VAL A 312 -10.14 -9.95 8.13
C VAL A 312 -10.49 -9.77 9.61
N ALA A 313 -11.21 -8.71 9.95
CA ALA A 313 -11.63 -8.44 11.33
C ALA A 313 -12.61 -9.52 11.85
N GLU A 314 -13.57 -9.97 11.04
CA GLU A 314 -14.45 -11.09 11.39
C GLU A 314 -13.68 -12.38 11.66
N ASN A 315 -12.68 -12.69 10.85
CA ASN A 315 -11.83 -13.87 11.08
C ASN A 315 -11.08 -13.78 12.42
N ILE A 316 -10.71 -12.57 12.84
CA ILE A 316 -10.06 -12.33 14.14
C ILE A 316 -11.06 -12.50 15.29
N LEU A 317 -12.22 -11.85 15.22
CA LEU A 317 -13.28 -11.93 16.23
C LEU A 317 -13.78 -13.36 16.42
N ASN A 318 -14.02 -14.06 15.32
CA ASN A 318 -14.49 -15.45 15.32
C ASN A 318 -13.38 -16.47 15.61
N LYS A 319 -12.19 -16.00 16.03
CA LYS A 319 -11.03 -16.84 16.37
C LYS A 319 -10.57 -17.77 15.22
N LYS A 320 -10.97 -17.45 13.98
CA LYS A 320 -10.52 -18.14 12.77
C LYS A 320 -9.08 -17.76 12.38
N SER A 321 -8.59 -16.64 12.92
CA SER A 321 -7.21 -16.19 12.82
C SER A 321 -6.76 -15.54 14.12
N ARG A 322 -5.59 -15.92 14.63
CA ARG A 322 -4.90 -15.21 15.69
C ARG A 322 -3.81 -14.38 15.07
N ILE A 323 -3.79 -13.10 15.36
CA ILE A 323 -2.81 -12.17 14.79
C ILE A 323 -1.75 -11.79 15.82
N ILE A 324 -0.65 -11.25 15.31
CA ILE A 324 0.39 -10.56 16.07
C ILE A 324 0.70 -9.23 15.36
N GLN A 325 0.97 -8.19 16.14
CA GLN A 325 1.34 -6.89 15.60
C GLN A 325 2.86 -6.82 15.36
N TRP A 326 3.28 -5.97 14.42
CA TRP A 326 4.69 -5.85 14.06
C TRP A 326 5.61 -5.45 15.23
N ARG A 327 5.11 -4.68 16.20
CA ARG A 327 5.85 -4.29 17.42
C ARG A 327 6.10 -5.46 18.36
N GLU A 328 5.15 -6.37 18.46
CA GLU A 328 5.24 -7.53 19.34
C GLU A 328 6.27 -8.57 18.87
N LEU A 329 6.78 -8.45 17.63
CA LEU A 329 7.81 -9.36 17.13
C LEU A 329 9.13 -9.28 17.91
N ALA A 330 9.46 -8.11 18.46
CA ALA A 330 10.64 -7.90 19.29
C ALA A 330 10.54 -8.57 20.67
N GLU A 331 9.32 -8.82 21.15
CA GLU A 331 9.02 -9.38 22.48
C GLU A 331 8.74 -10.89 22.44
N LEU A 332 8.91 -11.52 21.26
CA LEU A 332 8.66 -12.94 21.09
C LEU A 332 9.66 -13.79 21.90
N PRO A 333 9.18 -14.87 22.55
CA PRO A 333 10.07 -15.86 23.16
C PRO A 333 11.12 -16.36 22.17
N ALA A 334 12.32 -16.63 22.66
CA ALA A 334 13.45 -17.04 21.83
C ALA A 334 13.22 -18.36 21.07
N ASP A 335 12.39 -19.25 21.63
CA ASP A 335 12.03 -20.54 21.05
C ASP A 335 10.87 -20.46 20.03
N THR A 336 10.35 -19.27 19.76
CA THR A 336 9.29 -19.05 18.77
C THR A 336 9.80 -19.33 17.36
N ILE A 337 9.15 -20.22 16.65
CA ILE A 337 9.43 -20.48 15.23
C ILE A 337 8.82 -19.37 14.38
N ARG A 338 9.62 -18.78 13.50
CA ARG A 338 9.25 -17.65 12.68
C ARG A 338 9.35 -18.05 11.21
N ILE A 339 8.21 -18.11 10.50
CA ILE A 339 8.13 -18.64 9.14
C ILE A 339 7.66 -17.54 8.18
N ASP A 340 8.46 -17.27 7.16
CA ASP A 340 8.06 -16.45 6.02
C ASP A 340 7.54 -17.38 4.90
N VAL A 341 6.25 -17.28 4.63
CA VAL A 341 5.57 -18.16 3.67
C VAL A 341 5.48 -17.56 2.27
N ARG A 342 6.30 -16.54 1.97
CA ARG A 342 6.47 -16.01 0.64
C ARG A 342 7.31 -16.96 -0.21
N THR A 343 7.34 -16.73 -1.52
CA THR A 343 8.22 -17.48 -2.42
C THR A 343 9.69 -17.29 -2.05
N HIS A 344 10.53 -18.21 -2.46
CA HIS A 344 11.99 -18.11 -2.24
C HIS A 344 12.59 -16.83 -2.82
N ASP A 345 12.09 -16.37 -3.97
CA ASP A 345 12.58 -15.15 -4.61
C ASP A 345 12.16 -13.91 -3.84
N GLU A 346 10.92 -13.82 -3.36
CA GLU A 346 10.48 -12.74 -2.46
C GLU A 346 11.30 -12.69 -1.15
N TYR A 347 11.64 -13.85 -0.61
CA TYR A 347 12.44 -13.96 0.60
C TYR A 347 13.87 -13.46 0.39
N LYS A 348 14.50 -13.81 -0.73
CA LYS A 348 15.85 -13.35 -1.10
C LYS A 348 15.94 -11.83 -1.30
N LEU A 349 14.87 -11.19 -1.77
CA LEU A 349 14.77 -9.73 -1.91
C LEU A 349 14.72 -8.98 -0.58
N GLY A 350 14.50 -9.71 0.52
CA GLY A 350 14.50 -9.19 1.88
C GLY A 350 13.43 -9.86 2.73
N THR A 351 13.72 -10.09 4.00
CA THR A 351 12.82 -10.71 4.97
C THR A 351 12.94 -10.06 6.34
N ILE A 352 12.06 -10.45 7.26
CA ILE A 352 12.16 -10.07 8.67
C ILE A 352 13.30 -10.90 9.31
N PRO A 353 14.25 -10.28 10.02
CA PRO A 353 15.33 -11.01 10.66
C PRO A 353 14.83 -12.14 11.56
N GLY A 354 15.46 -13.31 11.43
CA GLY A 354 15.12 -14.50 12.21
C GLY A 354 13.94 -15.33 11.68
N PHE A 355 13.34 -14.95 10.55
CA PHE A 355 12.34 -15.77 9.87
C PHE A 355 13.03 -16.74 8.90
N ILE A 356 12.61 -18.01 8.91
CA ILE A 356 12.98 -19.03 7.92
C ILE A 356 11.96 -19.02 6.78
N ASN A 357 12.37 -19.41 5.58
CA ASN A 357 11.46 -19.45 4.44
C ASN A 357 10.92 -20.86 4.22
N ILE A 358 9.62 -20.99 4.33
CA ILE A 358 8.84 -22.16 3.92
C ILE A 358 7.63 -21.64 3.14
N PRO A 359 7.68 -21.62 1.80
CA PRO A 359 6.58 -21.13 0.98
C PRO A 359 5.25 -21.82 1.33
N VAL A 360 4.14 -21.07 1.26
CA VAL A 360 2.83 -21.61 1.64
C VAL A 360 2.43 -22.85 0.83
N ASP A 361 2.89 -22.93 -0.41
CA ASP A 361 2.61 -24.07 -1.30
C ASP A 361 3.39 -25.33 -0.90
N GLU A 362 4.56 -25.16 -0.27
CA GLU A 362 5.43 -26.23 0.22
C GLU A 362 5.16 -26.58 1.71
N LEU A 363 4.45 -25.72 2.45
CA LEU A 363 4.28 -25.83 3.90
C LEU A 363 3.71 -27.18 4.35
N ARG A 364 2.87 -27.84 3.53
CA ARG A 364 2.30 -29.14 3.87
C ARG A 364 3.32 -30.26 3.89
N GLU A 365 4.40 -30.13 3.13
CA GLU A 365 5.49 -31.12 3.05
C GLU A 365 6.42 -31.02 4.28
N HIS A 366 6.42 -29.87 4.97
CA HIS A 366 7.27 -29.58 6.12
C HIS A 366 6.55 -29.69 7.48
N LEU A 367 5.28 -30.13 7.53
CA LEU A 367 4.51 -30.18 8.79
C LEU A 367 5.15 -31.09 9.84
N ASP A 368 5.74 -32.21 9.44
CA ASP A 368 6.36 -33.17 10.35
C ASP A 368 7.70 -32.68 10.93
N GLU A 369 8.33 -31.67 10.30
CA GLU A 369 9.56 -31.04 10.77
C GLU A 369 9.30 -29.98 11.85
N LEU A 370 8.04 -29.53 11.97
CA LEU A 370 7.67 -28.43 12.86
C LEU A 370 7.12 -28.98 14.20
N PRO A 371 7.66 -28.55 15.33
CA PRO A 371 7.15 -28.98 16.65
C PRO A 371 5.79 -28.33 16.96
N LYS A 372 4.76 -29.17 17.15
CA LYS A 372 3.35 -28.74 17.31
C LYS A 372 3.06 -27.93 18.56
N GLU A 373 3.85 -28.11 19.61
CA GLU A 373 3.65 -27.45 20.90
C GLU A 373 4.37 -26.10 21.02
N LYS A 374 5.31 -25.80 20.11
CA LYS A 374 6.02 -24.51 20.13
C LYS A 374 5.19 -23.38 19.52
N PRO A 375 5.40 -22.13 19.99
CA PRO A 375 4.80 -20.96 19.36
C PRO A 375 5.32 -20.79 17.93
N ILE A 376 4.41 -20.54 17.00
CA ILE A 376 4.74 -20.26 15.58
C ILE A 376 4.16 -18.91 15.19
N VAL A 377 4.99 -18.09 14.55
CA VAL A 377 4.56 -16.86 13.87
C VAL A 377 4.79 -17.01 12.39
N VAL A 378 3.73 -16.83 11.59
CA VAL A 378 3.80 -16.83 10.14
C VAL A 378 3.68 -15.43 9.58
N THR A 379 4.41 -15.13 8.50
CA THR A 379 4.29 -13.88 7.75
C THR A 379 4.25 -14.16 6.25
N CYS A 380 3.66 -13.22 5.51
CA CYS A 380 3.79 -13.15 4.05
C CYS A 380 3.89 -11.68 3.63
N ALA A 381 3.70 -11.36 2.35
CA ALA A 381 3.78 -9.97 1.88
C ALA A 381 2.78 -9.03 2.57
N VAL A 382 1.49 -9.40 2.66
CA VAL A 382 0.39 -8.51 3.10
C VAL A 382 -0.60 -9.15 4.09
N GLY A 383 -0.42 -10.44 4.45
CA GLY A 383 -1.24 -11.15 5.44
C GLY A 383 -2.09 -12.32 4.90
N LEU A 384 -2.46 -12.36 3.61
CA LEU A 384 -3.36 -13.39 3.05
C LEU A 384 -2.72 -14.79 3.02
N ARG A 385 -1.53 -14.95 2.43
CA ARG A 385 -0.81 -16.25 2.43
C ARG A 385 -0.46 -16.67 3.86
N GLY A 386 -0.14 -15.71 4.74
CA GLY A 386 0.04 -15.96 6.17
C GLY A 386 -1.22 -16.51 6.84
N TYR A 387 -2.40 -16.00 6.49
CA TYR A 387 -3.67 -16.56 6.95
C TYR A 387 -3.89 -18.00 6.43
N LEU A 388 -3.59 -18.27 5.17
CA LEU A 388 -3.67 -19.63 4.63
C LEU A 388 -2.71 -20.58 5.37
N ALA A 389 -1.47 -20.17 5.60
CA ALA A 389 -0.50 -20.93 6.39
C ALA A 389 -0.97 -21.15 7.82
N TYR A 390 -1.50 -20.12 8.48
CA TYR A 390 -2.13 -20.24 9.80
C TYR A 390 -3.22 -21.32 9.80
N ARG A 391 -4.12 -21.33 8.80
CA ARG A 391 -5.19 -22.33 8.68
C ARG A 391 -4.64 -23.73 8.46
N ILE A 392 -3.63 -23.89 7.60
CA ILE A 392 -2.97 -25.19 7.37
C ILE A 392 -2.40 -25.71 8.69
N LEU A 393 -1.63 -24.91 9.41
CA LEU A 393 -1.00 -25.32 10.66
C LEU A 393 -2.04 -25.69 11.72
N VAL A 394 -3.04 -24.83 11.98
CA VAL A 394 -4.06 -25.08 13.01
C VAL A 394 -4.89 -26.32 12.71
N GLN A 395 -5.23 -26.56 11.43
CA GLN A 395 -5.97 -27.77 11.01
C GLN A 395 -5.14 -29.05 11.14
N ASN A 396 -3.81 -28.95 11.19
CA ASN A 396 -2.89 -30.06 11.43
C ASN A 396 -2.41 -30.17 12.88
N GLY A 397 -3.12 -29.52 13.82
CA GLY A 397 -2.95 -29.70 15.27
C GLY A 397 -1.94 -28.77 15.94
N PHE A 398 -1.44 -27.73 15.26
CA PHE A 398 -0.57 -26.73 15.87
C PHE A 398 -1.40 -25.75 16.72
N LYS A 399 -1.11 -25.64 18.01
CA LYS A 399 -1.96 -24.92 18.97
C LYS A 399 -1.64 -23.42 19.09
N HIS A 400 -0.39 -23.04 18.90
CA HIS A 400 0.15 -21.71 19.21
C HIS A 400 0.62 -20.98 17.98
N VAL A 401 -0.26 -20.81 16.98
CA VAL A 401 0.04 -20.14 15.72
C VAL A 401 -0.51 -18.71 15.73
N ARG A 402 0.25 -17.76 15.23
CA ARG A 402 -0.17 -16.37 15.00
C ARG A 402 0.26 -15.90 13.60
N ASN A 403 -0.56 -15.09 12.95
CA ASN A 403 -0.26 -14.46 11.65
C ASN A 403 0.10 -12.99 11.83
N LEU A 404 1.21 -12.53 11.25
CA LEU A 404 1.61 -11.13 11.30
C LEU A 404 0.61 -10.25 10.53
N SER A 405 -0.08 -9.39 11.25
CA SER A 405 -1.07 -8.47 10.68
C SER A 405 -0.39 -7.48 9.73
N GLY A 406 -0.88 -7.42 8.48
CA GLY A 406 -0.30 -6.59 7.41
C GLY A 406 1.02 -7.11 6.82
N GLY A 407 1.56 -8.22 7.34
CA GLY A 407 2.71 -8.93 6.81
C GLY A 407 4.00 -8.11 6.72
N TYR A 408 4.91 -8.57 5.87
CA TYR A 408 6.20 -7.93 5.61
C TYR A 408 6.07 -6.46 5.18
N LYS A 409 5.05 -6.11 4.40
CA LYS A 409 4.83 -4.74 3.93
C LYS A 409 4.64 -3.75 5.08
N THR A 410 3.80 -4.09 6.07
CA THR A 410 3.62 -3.24 7.26
C THR A 410 4.89 -3.17 8.10
N TRP A 411 5.52 -4.31 8.36
CA TRP A 411 6.74 -4.38 9.16
C TRP A 411 7.88 -3.58 8.51
N SER A 412 8.16 -3.79 7.23
CA SER A 412 9.29 -3.17 6.53
C SER A 412 9.19 -1.65 6.45
N VAL A 413 7.97 -1.10 6.36
CA VAL A 413 7.76 0.34 6.35
C VAL A 413 7.86 0.90 7.78
N ALA A 414 7.27 0.22 8.76
CA ALA A 414 7.25 0.68 10.15
C ALA A 414 8.62 0.59 10.85
N THR A 415 9.53 -0.25 10.35
CA THR A 415 10.88 -0.43 10.92
C THR A 415 11.99 0.17 10.06
N ALA A 416 11.63 0.75 8.91
CA ALA A 416 12.61 1.37 8.03
C ALA A 416 13.27 2.57 8.75
N PRO A 417 14.60 2.67 8.76
CA PRO A 417 15.27 3.86 9.24
C PRO A 417 14.92 5.04 8.35
N ILE A 418 14.74 6.21 8.96
CA ILE A 418 14.61 7.47 8.23
C ILE A 418 15.96 7.75 7.59
N LYS A 419 15.99 7.85 6.26
CA LYS A 419 17.21 8.19 5.56
C LYS A 419 17.59 9.63 5.90
N GLU A 420 18.77 9.83 6.46
CA GLU A 420 19.35 11.17 6.48
C GLU A 420 19.63 11.60 5.04
N ILE A 421 18.97 12.65 4.62
CA ILE A 421 19.32 13.32 3.37
C ILE A 421 20.52 14.20 3.68
N VAL A 422 21.72 13.63 3.48
CA VAL A 422 22.91 14.44 3.36
C VAL A 422 22.69 15.33 2.14
N SER A 423 22.78 16.65 2.32
CA SER A 423 22.57 17.65 1.29
C SER A 423 23.59 17.47 0.15
N HIS A 424 23.37 16.50 -0.69
CA HIS A 424 23.87 16.54 -2.05
C HIS A 424 22.74 17.13 -2.89
N LYS A 425 22.98 18.30 -3.52
CA LYS A 425 22.27 18.66 -4.72
C LYS A 425 21.91 17.36 -5.44
N PRO A 426 20.68 17.17 -5.88
CA PRO A 426 20.53 16.43 -7.09
C PRO A 426 21.42 17.24 -8.07
N GLU A 427 22.58 16.74 -8.42
CA GLU A 427 23.14 17.06 -9.70
C GLU A 427 22.09 16.59 -10.69
N ILE A 428 21.19 17.50 -11.03
CA ILE A 428 20.68 17.53 -12.40
C ILE A 428 22.01 17.58 -13.16
N PRO A 429 22.37 16.55 -13.92
CA PRO A 429 23.49 16.70 -14.81
C PRO A 429 23.15 17.95 -15.59
N GLU A 430 23.87 19.05 -15.36
CA GLU A 430 23.89 20.14 -16.32
C GLU A 430 24.01 19.42 -17.64
N SER A 431 23.06 19.72 -18.53
CA SER A 431 23.14 19.25 -19.89
C SER A 431 24.56 19.58 -20.35
N THR A 432 25.49 18.66 -20.11
CA THR A 432 26.71 18.62 -20.86
C THR A 432 26.21 18.49 -22.27
N SER A 433 26.30 19.58 -23.00
CA SER A 433 26.20 19.61 -24.42
C SER A 433 27.23 18.63 -24.97
N TYR A 434 26.87 17.37 -24.96
CA TYR A 434 27.55 16.38 -25.77
C TYR A 434 27.22 16.74 -27.19
N GLY A 435 28.28 17.13 -27.90
CA GLY A 435 28.26 17.37 -29.33
C GLY A 435 27.50 16.24 -30.02
N ASN A 436 26.74 16.66 -31.02
CA ASN A 436 26.04 15.81 -31.97
C ASN A 436 26.89 14.59 -32.34
N SER A 437 26.59 13.46 -31.79
CA SER A 437 26.82 12.18 -32.41
C SER A 437 25.47 11.45 -32.39
N ASP A 438 24.81 11.45 -33.52
CA ASP A 438 23.60 10.66 -33.82
C ASP A 438 23.90 9.16 -33.64
N SER A 439 23.69 8.66 -32.41
CA SER A 439 23.40 7.26 -32.18
C SER A 439 22.06 7.21 -31.46
N GLN A 440 21.00 6.90 -32.23
CA GLN A 440 19.67 6.60 -31.68
C GLN A 440 19.82 5.44 -30.67
N ILE A 441 19.82 5.77 -29.39
CA ILE A 441 19.72 4.77 -28.33
C ILE A 441 18.30 4.22 -28.37
N ASN A 442 18.14 2.99 -28.82
CA ASN A 442 16.85 2.31 -28.83
C ASN A 442 16.38 2.10 -27.38
N LEU A 443 15.42 2.90 -26.93
CA LEU A 443 14.78 2.79 -25.63
C LEU A 443 13.52 1.93 -25.73
N LEU A 444 13.60 0.68 -25.27
CA LEU A 444 12.43 -0.20 -25.16
C LEU A 444 11.59 0.20 -23.94
N LYS A 445 10.31 0.53 -24.14
CA LYS A 445 9.38 0.86 -23.04
C LYS A 445 8.47 -0.32 -22.75
N VAL A 446 8.40 -0.73 -21.48
CA VAL A 446 7.58 -1.85 -20.98
C VAL A 446 6.68 -1.35 -19.86
N ASP A 447 5.39 -1.60 -19.98
CA ASP A 447 4.42 -1.28 -18.93
C ASP A 447 4.09 -2.56 -18.13
N ALA A 448 4.49 -2.57 -16.87
CA ALA A 448 4.18 -3.60 -15.88
C ALA A 448 3.26 -3.08 -14.76
N CYS A 449 2.57 -1.95 -14.99
CA CYS A 449 1.60 -1.41 -14.05
C CYS A 449 0.44 -2.40 -13.83
N GLY A 450 -0.03 -2.48 -12.58
CA GLY A 450 -1.08 -3.43 -12.18
C GLY A 450 -0.59 -4.85 -11.87
N LEU A 451 0.67 -5.17 -12.18
CA LEU A 451 1.27 -6.43 -11.73
C LEU A 451 1.78 -6.29 -10.29
N MET A 452 1.53 -7.30 -9.48
CA MET A 452 2.13 -7.43 -8.14
C MET A 452 3.42 -8.25 -8.21
N CYS A 453 4.36 -7.98 -7.29
CA CYS A 453 5.61 -8.77 -7.20
C CYS A 453 5.29 -10.30 -7.11
N PRO A 454 5.98 -11.16 -7.91
CA PRO A 454 7.19 -10.88 -8.71
C PRO A 454 6.94 -10.43 -10.17
N GLY A 455 5.69 -10.18 -10.57
CA GLY A 455 5.29 -9.85 -11.95
C GLY A 455 6.17 -8.79 -12.64
N PRO A 456 6.37 -7.60 -12.07
CA PRO A 456 7.21 -6.56 -12.68
C PRO A 456 8.66 -7.01 -12.90
N VAL A 457 9.24 -7.74 -11.94
CA VAL A 457 10.64 -8.25 -12.05
C VAL A 457 10.75 -9.34 -13.12
N MET A 458 9.71 -10.14 -13.29
CA MET A 458 9.65 -11.14 -14.37
C MET A 458 9.59 -10.48 -15.77
N GLN A 459 8.76 -9.42 -15.90
CA GLN A 459 8.70 -8.64 -17.14
C GLN A 459 10.02 -7.93 -17.42
N LEU A 460 10.67 -7.38 -16.37
CA LEU A 460 12.00 -6.80 -16.48
C LEU A 460 13.00 -7.81 -17.04
N LYS A 461 13.09 -8.99 -16.43
CA LYS A 461 14.02 -10.05 -16.85
C LYS A 461 13.80 -10.45 -18.31
N LYS A 462 12.55 -10.78 -18.68
CA LYS A 462 12.18 -11.19 -20.03
C LYS A 462 12.64 -10.19 -21.09
N ASN A 463 12.35 -8.91 -20.87
CA ASN A 463 12.65 -7.86 -21.83
C ASN A 463 14.13 -7.47 -21.82
N TYR A 464 14.80 -7.52 -20.67
CA TYR A 464 16.24 -7.29 -20.55
C TYR A 464 17.06 -8.37 -21.29
N GLU A 465 16.65 -9.63 -21.24
CA GLU A 465 17.32 -10.73 -21.96
C GLU A 465 17.28 -10.50 -23.48
N ALA A 466 16.21 -9.92 -24.01
CA ALA A 466 16.04 -9.60 -25.43
C ALA A 466 16.85 -8.38 -25.92
N LEU A 467 17.35 -7.53 -25.02
CA LEU A 467 18.18 -6.35 -25.40
C LEU A 467 19.54 -6.79 -25.93
N LYS A 468 20.10 -5.96 -26.82
CA LYS A 468 21.54 -6.01 -27.17
C LYS A 468 22.36 -5.22 -26.15
N ILE A 469 23.67 -5.52 -26.05
CA ILE A 469 24.59 -4.79 -25.19
C ILE A 469 24.56 -3.30 -25.58
N GLY A 470 24.41 -2.41 -24.57
CA GLY A 470 24.29 -0.97 -24.72
C GLY A 470 22.85 -0.45 -24.92
N GLU A 471 21.88 -1.28 -25.28
CA GLU A 471 20.47 -0.87 -25.38
C GLU A 471 19.86 -0.65 -24.01
N GLN A 472 18.82 0.18 -23.94
CA GLN A 472 18.13 0.56 -22.71
C GLN A 472 16.68 0.05 -22.69
N LEU A 473 16.24 -0.33 -21.50
CA LEU A 473 14.87 -0.71 -21.17
C LEU A 473 14.33 0.23 -20.10
N GLN A 474 13.21 0.89 -20.35
CA GLN A 474 12.42 1.57 -19.32
C GLN A 474 11.22 0.71 -18.98
N ILE A 475 11.08 0.35 -17.71
CA ILE A 475 9.94 -0.41 -17.21
C ILE A 475 9.22 0.38 -16.13
N THR A 476 7.89 0.44 -16.24
CA THR A 476 7.02 1.07 -15.25
C THR A 476 6.25 0.03 -14.45
N ALA A 477 6.11 0.23 -13.14
CA ALA A 477 5.34 -0.64 -12.25
C ALA A 477 4.66 0.18 -11.16
N THR A 478 3.47 -0.24 -10.75
CA THR A 478 2.72 0.36 -9.62
C THR A 478 3.01 -0.32 -8.28
N ASP A 479 3.78 -1.40 -8.28
CA ASP A 479 4.27 -2.00 -7.05
C ASP A 479 5.42 -1.16 -6.46
N GLN A 480 5.19 -0.58 -5.30
CA GLN A 480 6.19 0.27 -4.62
C GLN A 480 7.44 -0.50 -4.15
N ALA A 481 7.36 -1.81 -3.99
CA ALA A 481 8.52 -2.63 -3.71
C ALA A 481 9.44 -2.73 -4.94
N PHE A 482 8.90 -2.52 -6.16
CA PHE A 482 9.63 -2.65 -7.41
C PHE A 482 10.90 -1.80 -7.47
N GLY A 483 10.90 -0.60 -6.90
CA GLY A 483 12.11 0.24 -6.85
C GLY A 483 13.28 -0.41 -6.12
N LYS A 484 13.03 -1.13 -5.02
CA LYS A 484 14.05 -1.91 -4.30
C LYS A 484 14.37 -3.21 -5.04
N ASP A 485 13.35 -3.84 -5.60
CA ASP A 485 13.47 -5.11 -6.30
C ASP A 485 14.33 -4.95 -7.56
N VAL A 486 14.10 -3.91 -8.36
CA VAL A 486 14.91 -3.63 -9.56
C VAL A 486 16.34 -3.25 -9.20
N THR A 487 16.55 -2.49 -8.12
CA THR A 487 17.89 -2.15 -7.63
C THR A 487 18.65 -3.41 -7.20
N SER A 488 18.00 -4.31 -6.47
CA SER A 488 18.57 -5.58 -6.03
C SER A 488 18.83 -6.50 -7.22
N TRP A 489 17.91 -6.55 -8.17
CA TRP A 489 18.04 -7.33 -9.40
C TRP A 489 19.21 -6.84 -10.26
N CYS A 490 19.39 -5.53 -10.44
CA CYS A 490 20.53 -4.96 -11.16
C CYS A 490 21.86 -5.34 -10.50
N LYS A 491 21.95 -5.27 -9.16
CA LYS A 491 23.14 -5.73 -8.43
C LYS A 491 23.46 -7.20 -8.61
N MET A 492 22.43 -8.06 -8.63
CA MET A 492 22.60 -9.51 -8.81
C MET A 492 22.96 -9.91 -10.25
N THR A 493 22.48 -9.17 -11.24
CA THR A 493 22.65 -9.49 -12.66
C THR A 493 23.80 -8.77 -13.35
N GLY A 494 24.38 -7.74 -12.69
CA GLY A 494 25.40 -6.86 -13.27
C GLY A 494 24.81 -5.86 -14.27
N ALA A 495 23.49 -5.67 -14.29
CA ALA A 495 22.82 -4.68 -15.12
C ALA A 495 23.03 -3.27 -14.55
N GLU A 496 23.17 -2.27 -15.42
CA GLU A 496 23.29 -0.87 -15.01
C GLU A 496 21.90 -0.25 -14.80
N LEU A 497 21.63 0.24 -13.58
CA LEU A 497 20.46 1.05 -13.30
C LEU A 497 20.77 2.51 -13.67
N VAL A 498 20.26 2.98 -14.80
CA VAL A 498 20.51 4.33 -15.35
C VAL A 498 19.67 5.38 -14.62
N ALA A 499 18.38 5.10 -14.39
CA ALA A 499 17.47 6.00 -13.70
C ALA A 499 16.40 5.22 -12.93
N LEU A 500 15.95 5.79 -11.82
CA LEU A 500 14.84 5.28 -11.03
C LEU A 500 14.00 6.47 -10.55
N GLU A 501 12.76 6.53 -11.03
CA GLU A 501 11.81 7.59 -10.70
C GLU A 501 10.58 6.98 -10.02
N ASN A 502 10.01 7.71 -9.07
CA ASN A 502 8.72 7.35 -8.46
C ASN A 502 7.80 8.57 -8.53
N LYS A 503 6.78 8.50 -9.38
CA LYS A 503 5.83 9.59 -9.60
C LYS A 503 4.40 9.05 -9.65
N ASN A 504 3.49 9.66 -8.89
CA ASN A 504 2.07 9.28 -8.83
C ASN A 504 1.83 7.78 -8.53
N GLY A 505 2.69 7.16 -7.71
CA GLY A 505 2.60 5.74 -7.37
C GLY A 505 3.09 4.78 -8.47
N VAL A 506 3.69 5.31 -9.53
CA VAL A 506 4.33 4.54 -10.60
C VAL A 506 5.84 4.66 -10.45
N VAL A 507 6.50 3.52 -10.28
CA VAL A 507 7.96 3.42 -10.31
C VAL A 507 8.40 3.18 -11.74
N ALA A 508 9.21 4.08 -12.30
CA ALA A 508 9.84 3.95 -13.60
C ALA A 508 11.33 3.68 -13.43
N ALA A 509 11.82 2.54 -13.91
CA ALA A 509 13.22 2.18 -13.88
C ALA A 509 13.77 2.08 -15.30
N THR A 510 14.89 2.76 -15.57
CA THR A 510 15.64 2.67 -16.82
C THR A 510 16.91 1.88 -16.58
N ILE A 511 17.08 0.78 -17.31
CA ILE A 511 18.17 -0.16 -17.16
C ILE A 511 18.90 -0.29 -18.50
N ARG A 512 20.25 -0.31 -18.47
CA ARG A 512 21.10 -0.55 -19.63
C ARG A 512 21.72 -1.94 -19.56
N LYS A 513 21.74 -2.67 -20.67
CA LYS A 513 22.40 -3.94 -20.76
C LYS A 513 23.89 -3.77 -20.89
N GLN A 514 24.64 -4.34 -19.94
CA GLN A 514 26.09 -4.34 -19.93
C GLN A 514 26.66 -5.70 -20.36
N GLU A 515 27.91 -5.69 -20.81
CA GLU A 515 28.66 -6.92 -21.06
C GLU A 515 28.95 -7.64 -19.72
N LYS A 516 28.68 -8.92 -19.65
CA LYS A 516 28.98 -9.70 -18.44
C LYS A 516 30.47 -9.73 -18.21
N THR A 517 31.01 -8.95 -17.28
CA THR A 517 32.33 -9.19 -16.70
C THR A 517 32.26 -10.49 -15.88
N ALA A 518 33.09 -11.45 -16.26
CA ALA A 518 33.17 -12.75 -15.62
C ALA A 518 33.69 -12.60 -14.18
N SER A 519 32.77 -12.60 -13.21
CA SER A 519 33.04 -12.95 -11.81
C SER A 519 31.74 -13.04 -11.01
N CYS A 520 31.11 -14.20 -11.06
CA CYS A 520 30.46 -14.88 -9.95
C CYS A 520 29.99 -16.26 -10.43
N GLU A 521 30.80 -17.26 -10.23
CA GLU A 521 30.36 -18.65 -10.30
C GLU A 521 29.40 -18.89 -9.13
N ILE A 522 28.11 -18.85 -9.43
CA ILE A 522 27.11 -19.41 -8.52
C ILE A 522 27.14 -20.91 -8.74
N SER A 523 27.62 -21.64 -7.73
CA SER A 523 27.55 -23.11 -7.68
C SER A 523 26.14 -23.59 -8.02
N ARG A 524 26.00 -24.30 -9.14
CA ARG A 524 24.77 -24.97 -9.54
C ARG A 524 24.54 -26.14 -8.59
N ASN A 525 23.78 -25.97 -7.55
CA ASN A 525 23.20 -27.08 -6.84
C ASN A 525 22.04 -27.68 -7.68
N ASN A 526 22.20 -28.90 -8.09
CA ASN A 526 21.34 -29.73 -8.96
C ASN A 526 20.09 -30.25 -8.22
N ALA A 527 19.17 -29.40 -7.75
CA ALA A 527 18.00 -29.91 -7.03
C ALA A 527 16.69 -29.15 -7.28
N ASP A 528 16.43 -28.65 -8.51
CA ASP A 528 15.20 -27.90 -8.71
C ASP A 528 14.54 -28.08 -10.09
N ASN A 529 14.35 -29.35 -10.50
CA ASN A 529 13.47 -29.67 -11.62
C ASN A 529 12.02 -29.54 -11.18
N LYS A 530 11.20 -28.87 -11.97
CA LYS A 530 9.75 -28.70 -11.70
C LYS A 530 8.94 -29.63 -12.58
N THR A 531 8.00 -30.35 -11.99
CA THR A 531 7.07 -31.21 -12.73
C THR A 531 5.66 -30.63 -12.60
N LEU A 532 5.02 -30.41 -13.74
CA LEU A 532 3.62 -29.95 -13.83
C LEU A 532 2.75 -31.07 -14.37
N ILE A 533 1.66 -31.38 -13.66
CA ILE A 533 0.71 -32.41 -14.11
C ILE A 533 -0.53 -31.71 -14.65
N VAL A 534 -0.83 -31.91 -15.94
CA VAL A 534 -1.99 -31.34 -16.62
C VAL A 534 -3.02 -32.44 -16.84
N PHE A 535 -4.11 -32.40 -16.08
CA PHE A 535 -5.17 -33.44 -16.12
C PHE A 535 -6.50 -32.93 -16.69
N SER A 536 -6.62 -31.64 -17.00
CA SER A 536 -7.82 -31.00 -17.55
C SER A 536 -7.58 -30.50 -18.97
N ASP A 537 -8.61 -30.56 -19.82
CA ASP A 537 -8.63 -29.97 -21.15
C ASP A 537 -9.41 -28.63 -21.22
N ASP A 538 -9.67 -28.01 -20.09
CA ASP A 538 -10.23 -26.67 -20.06
C ASP A 538 -9.22 -25.63 -20.56
N LEU A 539 -9.63 -24.76 -21.48
CA LEU A 539 -8.75 -23.78 -22.11
C LEU A 539 -8.06 -22.85 -21.11
N ASP A 540 -8.79 -22.36 -20.12
CA ASP A 540 -8.28 -21.47 -19.07
C ASP A 540 -7.23 -22.17 -18.18
N LYS A 541 -7.44 -23.43 -17.84
CA LYS A 541 -6.49 -24.22 -17.05
C LYS A 541 -5.26 -24.61 -17.85
N ALA A 542 -5.45 -24.94 -19.13
CA ALA A 542 -4.34 -25.22 -20.03
C ALA A 542 -3.44 -23.99 -20.23
N LEU A 543 -4.03 -22.81 -20.47
CA LEU A 543 -3.30 -21.55 -20.56
C LEU A 543 -2.49 -21.27 -19.29
N ALA A 544 -3.11 -21.41 -18.11
CA ALA A 544 -2.43 -21.21 -16.83
C ALA A 544 -1.24 -22.17 -16.66
N SER A 545 -1.39 -23.44 -17.04
CA SER A 545 -0.32 -24.45 -16.92
C SER A 545 0.90 -24.10 -17.77
N PHE A 546 0.70 -23.62 -19.00
CA PHE A 546 1.82 -23.22 -19.86
C PHE A 546 2.44 -21.88 -19.47
N VAL A 547 1.66 -20.93 -18.95
CA VAL A 547 2.21 -19.70 -18.38
C VAL A 547 3.12 -20.01 -17.20
N ILE A 548 2.71 -20.92 -16.30
CA ILE A 548 3.52 -21.35 -15.15
C ILE A 548 4.77 -22.11 -15.63
N ALA A 549 4.62 -23.02 -16.60
CA ALA A 549 5.74 -23.79 -17.15
C ALA A 549 6.80 -22.88 -17.77
N ASN A 550 6.39 -21.97 -18.66
CA ASN A 550 7.29 -21.02 -19.32
C ASN A 550 7.92 -20.05 -18.31
N GLY A 551 7.16 -19.61 -17.31
CA GLY A 551 7.69 -18.80 -16.21
C GLY A 551 8.75 -19.54 -15.39
N ALA A 552 8.55 -20.81 -15.09
CA ALA A 552 9.54 -21.63 -14.38
C ALA A 552 10.78 -21.93 -15.25
N ALA A 553 10.61 -22.25 -16.55
CA ALA A 553 11.70 -22.46 -17.47
C ALA A 553 12.55 -21.19 -17.67
N SER A 554 11.93 -20.01 -17.73
CA SER A 554 12.64 -18.73 -17.83
C SER A 554 13.54 -18.40 -16.62
N THR A 555 13.36 -19.10 -15.49
CA THR A 555 14.27 -19.02 -14.33
C THR A 555 15.49 -19.93 -14.44
N GLY A 556 15.68 -20.61 -15.60
CA GLY A 556 16.77 -21.53 -15.85
C GLY A 556 16.56 -22.92 -15.23
N LYS A 557 15.34 -23.25 -14.84
CA LYS A 557 14.97 -24.56 -14.29
C LYS A 557 14.44 -25.49 -15.37
N LYS A 558 14.80 -26.75 -15.31
CA LYS A 558 14.21 -27.76 -16.19
C LYS A 558 12.77 -28.03 -15.75
N VAL A 559 11.83 -27.80 -16.65
CA VAL A 559 10.41 -28.06 -16.40
C VAL A 559 9.98 -29.29 -17.16
N THR A 560 9.34 -30.23 -16.46
CA THR A 560 8.72 -31.39 -17.07
C THR A 560 7.21 -31.27 -16.97
N MET A 561 6.49 -31.30 -18.09
CA MET A 561 5.03 -31.29 -18.11
C MET A 561 4.51 -32.69 -18.39
N PHE A 562 3.70 -33.22 -17.51
CA PHE A 562 3.06 -34.53 -17.64
C PHE A 562 1.57 -34.35 -17.93
N PHE A 563 1.11 -34.80 -19.08
CA PHE A 563 -0.29 -34.73 -19.51
C PHE A 563 -0.97 -36.08 -19.30
N THR A 564 -2.07 -36.07 -18.54
CA THR A 564 -2.84 -37.27 -18.21
C THR A 564 -4.34 -37.02 -18.30
N PHE A 565 -5.15 -38.07 -18.40
CA PHE A 565 -6.60 -38.00 -18.57
C PHE A 565 -7.03 -37.02 -19.68
N TRP A 566 -7.88 -36.03 -19.34
CA TRP A 566 -8.35 -35.05 -20.30
C TRP A 566 -7.26 -34.06 -20.74
N GLY A 567 -6.19 -33.88 -19.96
CA GLY A 567 -5.03 -33.05 -20.31
C GLY A 567 -4.35 -33.47 -21.62
N LEU A 568 -4.47 -34.72 -22.02
CA LEU A 568 -3.98 -35.18 -23.31
C LEU A 568 -4.63 -34.48 -24.52
N ASN A 569 -5.83 -33.93 -24.35
CA ASN A 569 -6.50 -33.18 -25.40
C ASN A 569 -5.83 -31.82 -25.69
N VAL A 570 -5.06 -31.29 -24.74
CA VAL A 570 -4.36 -29.99 -24.85
C VAL A 570 -3.25 -30.05 -25.90
N ILE A 571 -2.53 -31.18 -25.98
CA ILE A 571 -1.38 -31.39 -26.89
C ILE A 571 -1.73 -32.09 -28.19
N LYS A 572 -3.03 -32.31 -28.48
CA LYS A 572 -3.46 -32.89 -29.76
C LYS A 572 -3.10 -31.96 -30.93
N LYS A 573 -2.44 -32.55 -31.94
CA LYS A 573 -2.10 -31.86 -33.19
C LYS A 573 -3.35 -31.49 -33.99
N GLN A 574 -3.29 -30.35 -34.71
CA GLN A 574 -4.38 -29.89 -35.56
C GLN A 574 -4.68 -30.85 -36.73
N HIS A 575 -3.65 -31.47 -37.30
CA HIS A 575 -3.81 -32.47 -38.36
C HIS A 575 -3.95 -33.86 -37.76
N LYS A 576 -5.10 -34.50 -38.08
CA LYS A 576 -5.41 -35.84 -37.60
C LYS A 576 -4.58 -36.86 -38.37
N PRO A 577 -3.77 -37.72 -37.75
CA PRO A 577 -3.27 -38.92 -38.37
C PRO A 577 -4.44 -39.88 -38.64
N THR A 578 -4.38 -40.59 -39.74
CA THR A 578 -5.38 -41.62 -40.09
C THR A 578 -5.18 -42.81 -39.15
N VAL A 579 -6.09 -42.99 -38.21
CA VAL A 579 -6.06 -44.11 -37.25
C VAL A 579 -7.35 -44.88 -37.35
N THR A 580 -7.25 -46.21 -37.54
CA THR A 580 -8.41 -47.10 -37.52
C THR A 580 -8.93 -47.23 -36.09
N LYS A 581 -10.19 -46.85 -35.85
CA LYS A 581 -10.84 -46.88 -34.54
C LYS A 581 -12.04 -47.78 -34.55
N ASP A 582 -12.25 -48.51 -33.47
CA ASP A 582 -13.49 -49.25 -33.20
C ASP A 582 -14.68 -48.33 -32.98
N ILE A 583 -15.89 -48.87 -32.82
CA ILE A 583 -17.10 -48.12 -32.67
C ILE A 583 -17.04 -47.18 -31.44
N PHE A 584 -16.55 -47.66 -30.32
CA PHE A 584 -16.40 -46.86 -29.09
C PHE A 584 -15.36 -45.75 -29.26
N GLY A 585 -14.21 -46.04 -29.88
CA GLY A 585 -13.18 -45.05 -30.18
C GLY A 585 -13.65 -43.96 -31.17
N LYS A 586 -14.56 -44.30 -32.10
CA LYS A 586 -15.22 -43.29 -32.96
C LYS A 586 -16.19 -42.42 -32.18
N MET A 587 -16.99 -42.99 -31.29
CA MET A 587 -17.94 -42.26 -30.42
C MET A 587 -17.19 -41.29 -29.47
N PHE A 588 -16.14 -41.74 -28.76
CA PHE A 588 -15.34 -40.88 -27.93
C PHE A 588 -14.60 -39.80 -28.75
N GLY A 589 -14.16 -40.13 -29.96
CA GLY A 589 -13.53 -39.19 -30.88
C GLY A 589 -14.47 -38.06 -31.35
N TRP A 590 -15.79 -38.28 -31.30
CA TRP A 590 -16.81 -37.28 -31.64
C TRP A 590 -17.14 -36.39 -30.42
N MET A 591 -17.06 -36.93 -29.20
CA MET A 591 -17.38 -36.20 -27.96
C MET A 591 -16.22 -35.32 -27.49
N LEU A 592 -14.96 -35.67 -27.81
CA LEU A 592 -13.77 -34.99 -27.32
C LEU A 592 -13.29 -33.88 -28.25
N PRO A 593 -12.61 -32.83 -27.72
CA PRO A 593 -11.96 -31.81 -28.52
C PRO A 593 -10.99 -32.44 -29.53
N THR A 594 -11.04 -31.99 -30.77
CA THR A 594 -10.21 -32.58 -31.84
C THR A 594 -8.77 -32.08 -31.83
N HIS A 595 -8.52 -30.90 -31.29
CA HIS A 595 -7.20 -30.27 -31.12
C HIS A 595 -7.27 -29.12 -30.11
N SER A 596 -6.11 -28.55 -29.73
CA SER A 596 -6.01 -27.43 -28.77
C SER A 596 -6.93 -26.23 -29.07
N GLY A 597 -7.10 -25.92 -30.36
CA GLY A 597 -7.96 -24.83 -30.81
C GLY A 597 -9.46 -25.02 -30.55
N LYS A 598 -9.92 -26.19 -30.13
CA LYS A 598 -11.32 -26.50 -29.80
C LYS A 598 -11.57 -26.75 -28.31
N LEU A 599 -10.61 -26.44 -27.45
CA LEU A 599 -10.80 -26.54 -26.01
C LEU A 599 -11.88 -25.56 -25.50
N LYS A 600 -12.64 -26.01 -24.51
CA LYS A 600 -13.73 -25.26 -23.90
C LYS A 600 -13.23 -24.56 -22.63
N LEU A 601 -13.92 -23.51 -22.20
CA LEU A 601 -13.68 -22.90 -20.87
C LEU A 601 -14.28 -23.78 -19.78
N SER A 602 -13.65 -23.80 -18.61
CA SER A 602 -14.15 -24.50 -17.42
C SER A 602 -15.47 -23.95 -16.92
N LYS A 603 -15.67 -22.64 -17.07
CA LYS A 603 -16.91 -21.92 -16.76
C LYS A 603 -17.24 -20.96 -17.90
N MET A 604 -18.51 -20.59 -18.04
CA MET A 604 -19.00 -19.62 -19.05
C MET A 604 -18.73 -20.04 -20.50
N ASN A 605 -18.70 -21.34 -20.81
CA ASN A 605 -18.44 -21.82 -22.18
C ASN A 605 -19.56 -21.47 -23.17
N MET A 606 -20.82 -21.35 -22.72
CA MET A 606 -22.01 -20.89 -23.50
C MET A 606 -22.07 -21.52 -24.91
N GLY A 607 -21.97 -22.85 -25.00
CA GLY A 607 -22.01 -23.57 -26.29
C GLY A 607 -20.75 -23.36 -27.17
N GLY A 608 -19.67 -22.83 -26.61
CA GLY A 608 -18.41 -22.51 -27.32
C GLY A 608 -18.20 -21.01 -27.58
N ALA A 609 -19.22 -20.18 -27.43
CA ALA A 609 -19.11 -18.73 -27.61
C ALA A 609 -18.12 -18.11 -26.63
N GLY A 610 -18.06 -18.58 -25.38
CA GLY A 610 -17.11 -18.10 -24.37
C GLY A 610 -15.65 -18.35 -24.77
N SER A 611 -15.31 -19.53 -25.23
CA SER A 611 -13.95 -19.87 -25.71
C SER A 611 -13.57 -19.04 -26.94
N TRP A 612 -14.50 -18.83 -27.87
CA TRP A 612 -14.27 -17.98 -29.04
C TRP A 612 -14.01 -16.53 -28.62
N MET A 613 -14.85 -15.98 -27.74
CA MET A 613 -14.70 -14.61 -27.23
C MET A 613 -13.37 -14.43 -26.49
N MET A 614 -12.98 -15.39 -25.66
CA MET A 614 -11.68 -15.35 -24.96
C MET A 614 -10.52 -15.29 -25.94
N ARG A 615 -10.52 -16.14 -26.97
CA ARG A 615 -9.46 -16.14 -28.01
C ARG A 615 -9.44 -14.81 -28.80
N LEU A 616 -10.61 -14.23 -29.09
CA LEU A 616 -10.72 -12.93 -29.74
C LEU A 616 -10.13 -11.81 -28.88
N ILE A 617 -10.43 -11.82 -27.59
CA ILE A 617 -9.89 -10.86 -26.62
C ILE A 617 -8.36 -11.03 -26.50
N MET A 618 -7.86 -12.26 -26.37
CA MET A 618 -6.43 -12.55 -26.34
C MET A 618 -5.73 -11.99 -27.57
N LYS A 619 -6.26 -12.25 -28.78
CA LYS A 619 -5.72 -11.72 -30.03
C LYS A 619 -5.73 -10.19 -30.08
N ARG A 620 -6.84 -9.55 -29.67
CA ARG A 620 -6.97 -8.09 -29.62
C ARG A 620 -6.02 -7.44 -28.62
N LYS A 621 -5.79 -8.11 -27.48
CA LYS A 621 -4.90 -7.63 -26.40
C LYS A 621 -3.45 -8.07 -26.57
N ARG A 622 -3.10 -8.76 -27.67
CA ARG A 622 -1.77 -9.31 -27.92
C ARG A 622 -1.27 -10.24 -26.82
N ILE A 623 -2.19 -11.01 -26.22
CA ILE A 623 -1.86 -12.06 -25.27
C ILE A 623 -1.55 -13.33 -26.07
N ASP A 624 -0.48 -14.04 -25.72
CA ASP A 624 -0.06 -15.28 -26.39
C ASP A 624 -1.18 -16.32 -26.41
N SER A 625 -1.41 -16.91 -27.56
CA SER A 625 -2.37 -18.01 -27.70
C SER A 625 -1.82 -19.28 -27.01
N LEU A 626 -2.71 -20.24 -26.71
CA LEU A 626 -2.29 -21.51 -26.15
C LEU A 626 -1.24 -22.20 -27.03
N GLU A 627 -1.42 -22.14 -28.35
CA GLU A 627 -0.50 -22.70 -29.32
C GLU A 627 0.88 -22.02 -29.28
N SER A 628 0.93 -20.68 -29.12
CA SER A 628 2.17 -19.92 -28.93
C SER A 628 2.87 -20.30 -27.63
N LEU A 629 2.14 -20.43 -26.54
CA LEU A 629 2.69 -20.83 -25.24
C LEU A 629 3.20 -22.29 -25.25
N ILE A 630 2.53 -23.19 -25.96
CA ILE A 630 3.01 -24.58 -26.17
C ILE A 630 4.34 -24.57 -26.93
N GLN A 631 4.46 -23.78 -28.00
CA GLN A 631 5.69 -23.68 -28.77
C GLN A 631 6.83 -23.10 -27.93
N GLN A 632 6.57 -22.03 -27.17
CA GLN A 632 7.55 -21.47 -26.23
C GLN A 632 8.03 -22.50 -25.19
N ALA A 633 7.14 -23.38 -24.71
CA ALA A 633 7.51 -24.42 -23.75
C ALA A 633 8.31 -25.55 -24.38
N ILE A 634 8.21 -25.74 -25.71
CA ILE A 634 9.03 -26.72 -26.45
C ILE A 634 10.42 -26.13 -26.73
N ASP A 635 10.48 -24.81 -26.99
CA ASP A 635 11.71 -24.12 -27.38
C ASP A 635 12.58 -23.76 -26.14
N ASN A 636 12.01 -23.72 -24.95
CA ASN A 636 12.70 -23.49 -23.67
C ASN A 636 13.16 -24.78 -22.99
#